data_59cbf80a31faca72f371659a4dcf677d
#
_entry.id   59cbf80a31faca72f371659a4dcf677d
#
_cell.length_a   1.000
_cell.length_b   1.000
_cell.length_c   1.000
_cell.angle_alpha   90.00
_cell.angle_beta   90.00
_cell.angle_gamma   90.00
#
_symmetry.space_group_name_H-M   'P 1'
#
loop_
_entity.id
_entity.type
_entity.pdbx_description
1 polymer ?
#
loop_
_entity_poly.entity_id
_entity_poly.type
_entity_poly.pdbx_seq_one_letter_code
_entity_poly.pdbx_strand_id
1 'polypeptide(L)'
;MKRTALENWICSAEGLASLTRSGLEALQLERLNGLLAREKRRGGFYSGLPEHLDSLDELSVLPFTTPGDLASSCSSLLLTSTSEVRRIISGATSGTTGPAKRVFYTGRDLEHTVGFFAAGISELVSSGDAVLVAMPFSGPDGLGELICRAIARLGARAVPAGVSVPLGALDELLDRERPSAYIGMSVPLLSLLRWRLSCGRRLYIERALVSGDACPEGVCREIEALLGTRLFPHYGSREMCLGGAVTCQAHEGMHIRENHIIAEIIGPDGRPLPEGETGELVITTLDMQAMPLIRYRTGDLTRFLPGPCPCGGITRRIGPVRRADNPMEELDSVLFRLDGLIDYRAELTGSGLRIDAVGSVSPAELLRVAGEYGCTSASVSAAGPEFAGCCAGKRRITGAAANP
;
A
#
# COMPACT_ATOMS: atom_id res chain seq x y z
N MET A 1 -26.03 12.87 -6.27
CA MET A 1 -25.17 11.70 -6.10
C MET A 1 -24.48 11.81 -4.76
N LYS A 2 -24.40 10.72 -3.99
CA LYS A 2 -23.67 10.70 -2.71
C LYS A 2 -22.18 10.56 -3.04
N ARG A 3 -21.36 11.52 -2.64
CA ARG A 3 -19.91 11.47 -2.86
C ARG A 3 -19.25 10.49 -1.88
N THR A 4 -18.14 9.86 -2.28
CA THR A 4 -17.29 9.10 -1.37
C THR A 4 -16.57 10.03 -0.38
N ALA A 5 -16.05 9.48 0.73
CA ALA A 5 -15.24 10.24 1.65
C ALA A 5 -14.00 10.85 0.96
N LEU A 6 -13.38 10.08 0.04
CA LEU A 6 -12.26 10.55 -0.77
C LEU A 6 -12.64 11.77 -1.62
N GLU A 7 -13.77 11.72 -2.33
CA GLU A 7 -14.22 12.84 -3.20
C GLU A 7 -14.63 14.06 -2.39
N ASN A 8 -15.25 13.88 -1.23
CA ASN A 8 -15.52 14.98 -0.31
C ASN A 8 -14.23 15.67 0.14
N TRP A 9 -13.21 14.88 0.46
CA TRP A 9 -11.90 15.41 0.81
C TRP A 9 -11.24 16.12 -0.39
N ILE A 10 -11.28 15.54 -1.59
CA ILE A 10 -10.78 16.20 -2.81
C ILE A 10 -11.45 17.55 -3.00
N CYS A 11 -12.79 17.61 -2.97
CA CYS A 11 -13.51 18.87 -3.10
C CYS A 11 -13.08 19.90 -2.05
N SER A 12 -12.93 19.49 -0.79
CA SER A 12 -12.50 20.37 0.29
C SER A 12 -11.06 20.86 0.12
N ALA A 13 -10.15 19.97 -0.27
CA ALA A 13 -8.73 20.27 -0.44
C ALA A 13 -8.49 21.23 -1.63
N GLU A 14 -9.32 21.08 -2.67
CA GLU A 14 -9.22 21.87 -3.91
C GLU A 14 -10.17 23.10 -3.94
N GLY A 15 -10.97 23.30 -2.91
CA GLY A 15 -11.96 24.40 -2.88
C GLY A 15 -13.07 24.25 -3.93
N LEU A 16 -13.40 23.01 -4.32
CA LEU A 16 -14.39 22.72 -5.36
C LEU A 16 -15.78 22.50 -4.78
N ALA A 17 -16.79 23.15 -5.34
CA ALA A 17 -18.21 22.92 -4.99
C ALA A 17 -18.70 21.54 -5.43
N SER A 18 -18.19 21.04 -6.56
CA SER A 18 -18.52 19.71 -7.11
C SER A 18 -17.32 19.12 -7.82
N LEU A 19 -17.28 17.78 -7.92
CA LEU A 19 -16.28 17.06 -8.68
C LEU A 19 -16.96 16.42 -9.90
N THR A 20 -16.40 16.69 -11.08
CA THR A 20 -16.80 16.06 -12.35
C THR A 20 -15.58 15.43 -12.99
N ARG A 21 -15.77 14.44 -13.87
CA ARG A 21 -14.63 13.82 -14.57
C ARG A 21 -13.81 14.84 -15.34
N SER A 22 -14.47 15.67 -16.15
CA SER A 22 -13.80 16.73 -16.93
C SER A 22 -13.13 17.81 -16.06
N GLY A 23 -13.74 18.17 -14.93
CA GLY A 23 -13.13 19.12 -13.98
C GLY A 23 -11.88 18.56 -13.32
N LEU A 24 -11.90 17.26 -13.00
CA LEU A 24 -10.73 16.58 -12.42
C LEU A 24 -9.58 16.44 -13.44
N GLU A 25 -9.90 16.11 -14.69
CA GLU A 25 -8.92 16.04 -15.78
C GLU A 25 -8.32 17.42 -16.10
N ALA A 26 -9.13 18.49 -16.08
CA ALA A 26 -8.63 19.85 -16.22
C ALA A 26 -7.67 20.24 -15.08
N LEU A 27 -8.02 19.90 -13.83
CA LEU A 27 -7.14 20.10 -12.67
C LEU A 27 -5.82 19.32 -12.81
N GLN A 28 -5.90 18.08 -13.28
CA GLN A 28 -4.70 17.26 -13.51
C GLN A 28 -3.78 17.87 -14.56
N LEU A 29 -4.35 18.32 -15.70
CA LEU A 29 -3.59 18.95 -16.79
C LEU A 29 -2.95 20.26 -16.32
N GLU A 30 -3.71 21.12 -15.62
CA GLU A 30 -3.20 22.36 -15.04
C GLU A 30 -2.00 22.11 -14.11
N ARG A 31 -2.11 21.15 -13.20
CA ARG A 31 -1.03 20.80 -12.26
C ARG A 31 0.19 20.20 -12.95
N LEU A 32 -0.06 19.34 -13.94
CA LEU A 32 1.03 18.76 -14.74
C LEU A 32 1.79 19.85 -15.49
N ASN A 33 1.11 20.77 -16.14
CA ASN A 33 1.74 21.89 -16.83
C ASN A 33 2.47 22.83 -15.87
N GLY A 34 1.89 23.10 -14.69
CA GLY A 34 2.58 23.82 -13.63
C GLY A 34 3.86 23.14 -13.14
N LEU A 35 3.86 21.80 -13.05
CA LEU A 35 5.03 21.00 -12.71
C LEU A 35 6.09 21.08 -13.82
N LEU A 36 5.73 20.86 -15.08
CA LEU A 36 6.63 20.92 -16.24
C LEU A 36 7.32 22.29 -16.34
N ALA A 37 6.56 23.36 -16.20
CA ALA A 37 7.09 24.72 -16.21
C ALA A 37 8.08 24.98 -15.04
N ARG A 38 7.83 24.43 -13.84
CA ARG A 38 8.76 24.54 -12.72
C ARG A 38 10.04 23.75 -12.98
N GLU A 39 9.94 22.54 -13.51
CA GLU A 39 11.10 21.71 -13.85
C GLU A 39 11.97 22.37 -14.93
N LYS A 40 11.35 22.96 -15.95
CA LYS A 40 12.06 23.70 -17.01
C LYS A 40 12.87 24.86 -16.42
N ARG A 41 12.24 25.69 -15.58
CA ARG A 41 12.92 26.84 -14.94
C ARG A 41 14.06 26.43 -14.05
N ARG A 42 13.95 25.30 -13.37
CA ARG A 42 14.97 24.79 -12.46
C ARG A 42 16.18 24.18 -13.16
N GLY A 43 16.00 23.62 -14.36
CA GLY A 43 17.04 22.85 -15.03
C GLY A 43 17.33 21.50 -14.35
N GLY A 44 16.31 20.92 -13.68
CA GLY A 44 16.42 19.63 -12.98
C GLY A 44 16.28 18.41 -13.90
N PHE A 45 15.92 17.28 -13.30
CA PHE A 45 15.86 15.99 -13.98
C PHE A 45 14.91 16.01 -15.20
N TYR A 46 13.77 16.69 -15.10
CA TYR A 46 12.76 16.77 -16.15
C TYR A 46 12.89 17.99 -17.07
N SER A 47 13.96 18.76 -16.98
CA SER A 47 14.13 19.99 -17.77
C SER A 47 14.14 19.78 -19.29
N GLY A 48 14.41 18.56 -19.76
CA GLY A 48 14.35 18.18 -21.16
C GLY A 48 12.95 17.91 -21.71
N LEU A 49 11.94 17.82 -20.84
CA LEU A 49 10.55 17.59 -21.23
C LEU A 49 9.92 18.88 -21.81
N PRO A 50 8.81 18.76 -22.57
CA PRO A 50 8.01 19.91 -22.99
C PRO A 50 7.59 20.76 -21.76
N GLU A 51 7.51 22.07 -21.95
CA GLU A 51 7.06 22.97 -20.88
C GLU A 51 5.54 22.95 -20.69
N HIS A 52 4.82 22.51 -21.72
CA HIS A 52 3.36 22.46 -21.76
C HIS A 52 2.87 21.27 -22.57
N LEU A 53 1.75 20.69 -22.16
CA LEU A 53 0.97 19.69 -22.89
C LEU A 53 -0.45 20.25 -23.11
N ASP A 54 -1.02 20.01 -24.27
CA ASP A 54 -2.37 20.46 -24.60
C ASP A 54 -3.47 19.51 -24.07
N SER A 55 -3.08 18.24 -23.81
CA SER A 55 -3.98 17.22 -23.27
C SER A 55 -3.25 16.19 -22.39
N LEU A 56 -4.01 15.47 -21.56
CA LEU A 56 -3.45 14.37 -20.77
C LEU A 56 -3.01 13.18 -21.64
N ASP A 57 -3.52 13.03 -22.84
CA ASP A 57 -3.14 11.95 -23.77
C ASP A 57 -1.67 12.08 -24.19
N GLU A 58 -1.16 13.31 -24.27
CA GLU A 58 0.24 13.59 -24.60
C GLU A 58 1.21 13.15 -23.49
N LEU A 59 0.72 12.90 -22.28
CA LEU A 59 1.55 12.31 -21.22
C LEU A 59 2.14 10.98 -21.66
N SER A 60 1.41 10.19 -22.43
CA SER A 60 1.78 8.84 -22.86
C SER A 60 3.06 8.78 -23.70
N VAL A 61 3.47 9.88 -24.35
CA VAL A 61 4.69 9.94 -25.16
C VAL A 61 5.93 10.41 -24.38
N LEU A 62 5.75 10.92 -23.15
CA LEU A 62 6.89 11.30 -22.31
C LEU A 62 7.67 10.06 -21.85
N PRO A 63 8.99 10.18 -21.64
CA PRO A 63 9.81 9.08 -21.15
C PRO A 63 9.38 8.62 -19.74
N PHE A 64 9.62 7.35 -19.44
CA PHE A 64 9.41 6.82 -18.11
C PHE A 64 10.52 7.25 -17.15
N THR A 65 10.16 7.47 -15.89
CA THR A 65 11.10 7.51 -14.78
C THR A 65 11.18 6.13 -14.17
N THR A 66 12.39 5.62 -13.95
CA THR A 66 12.61 4.27 -13.43
C THR A 66 13.05 4.28 -11.96
N PRO A 67 12.95 3.13 -11.25
CA PRO A 67 13.59 2.95 -9.95
C PRO A 67 15.10 3.22 -9.94
N GLY A 68 15.79 2.97 -11.08
CA GLY A 68 17.20 3.27 -11.26
C GLY A 68 17.49 4.77 -11.30
N ASP A 69 16.65 5.54 -11.99
CA ASP A 69 16.76 7.02 -12.03
C ASP A 69 16.57 7.61 -10.62
N LEU A 70 15.59 7.10 -9.88
CA LEU A 70 15.35 7.53 -8.50
C LEU A 70 16.52 7.22 -7.57
N ALA A 71 17.23 6.12 -7.78
CA ALA A 71 18.39 5.75 -7.00
C ALA A 71 19.65 6.58 -7.36
N SER A 72 19.88 6.82 -8.64
CA SER A 72 21.09 7.49 -9.15
C SER A 72 20.98 9.02 -9.19
N SER A 73 19.78 9.56 -9.37
CA SER A 73 19.53 10.98 -9.65
C SER A 73 18.66 11.69 -8.61
N CYS A 74 18.60 11.18 -7.37
CA CYS A 74 17.70 11.68 -6.35
C CYS A 74 17.87 13.18 -6.03
N SER A 75 19.06 13.75 -6.17
CA SER A 75 19.31 15.18 -5.95
C SER A 75 18.77 16.07 -7.07
N SER A 76 18.80 15.60 -8.31
CA SER A 76 18.24 16.33 -9.46
C SER A 76 16.73 16.22 -9.55
N LEU A 77 16.14 15.18 -8.95
CA LEU A 77 14.70 15.00 -8.77
C LEU A 77 14.11 15.85 -7.63
N LEU A 78 14.93 16.34 -6.70
CA LEU A 78 14.47 17.18 -5.60
C LEU A 78 14.08 18.57 -6.12
N LEU A 79 12.82 18.94 -6.12
CA LEU A 79 12.28 20.19 -6.69
C LEU A 79 12.26 21.37 -5.68
N THR A 80 12.46 21.12 -4.41
CA THR A 80 12.47 22.15 -3.37
C THR A 80 13.86 22.33 -2.74
N SER A 81 14.05 23.35 -1.91
CA SER A 81 15.25 23.49 -1.10
C SER A 81 15.36 22.37 -0.07
N THR A 82 16.59 21.94 0.23
CA THR A 82 16.82 20.94 1.30
C THR A 82 16.37 21.45 2.67
N SER A 83 16.30 22.77 2.89
CA SER A 83 15.78 23.37 4.13
C SER A 83 14.26 23.20 4.31
N GLU A 84 13.52 22.95 3.23
CA GLU A 84 12.08 22.71 3.26
C GLU A 84 11.74 21.21 3.40
N VAL A 85 12.76 20.35 3.26
CA VAL A 85 12.59 18.90 3.42
C VAL A 85 12.35 18.59 4.89
N ARG A 86 11.16 18.09 5.18
CA ARG A 86 10.74 17.68 6.52
C ARG A 86 11.13 16.24 6.83
N ARG A 87 11.05 15.36 5.80
CA ARG A 87 11.33 13.94 5.96
C ARG A 87 12.01 13.35 4.73
N ILE A 88 12.91 12.40 4.97
CA ILE A 88 13.55 11.58 3.94
C ILE A 88 13.25 10.11 4.30
N ILE A 89 12.69 9.36 3.37
CA ILE A 89 12.54 7.92 3.51
C ILE A 89 13.54 7.24 2.58
N SER A 90 14.48 6.52 3.17
CA SER A 90 15.45 5.70 2.45
C SER A 90 15.03 4.23 2.50
N GLY A 91 15.29 3.48 1.45
CA GLY A 91 15.05 2.05 1.43
C GLY A 91 15.82 1.37 0.32
N ALA A 92 16.43 0.22 0.62
CA ALA A 92 17.01 -0.63 -0.39
C ALA A 92 15.91 -1.08 -1.37
N THR A 93 16.23 -1.16 -2.65
CA THR A 93 15.41 -1.90 -3.61
C THR A 93 15.57 -3.38 -3.29
N SER A 94 14.46 -4.13 -3.23
CA SER A 94 14.52 -5.58 -3.12
C SER A 94 15.36 -6.13 -4.28
N GLY A 95 16.50 -6.75 -3.97
CA GLY A 95 17.31 -7.48 -4.94
C GLY A 95 18.44 -6.72 -5.66
N THR A 96 18.71 -5.44 -5.35
CA THR A 96 19.82 -4.71 -5.96
C THR A 96 20.89 -4.30 -4.95
N THR A 97 22.15 -4.51 -5.29
CA THR A 97 23.34 -3.97 -4.58
C THR A 97 23.55 -2.47 -4.86
N GLY A 98 22.59 -1.81 -5.52
CA GLY A 98 22.65 -0.40 -5.88
C GLY A 98 22.37 0.55 -4.72
N PRO A 99 22.58 1.88 -4.93
CA PRO A 99 22.30 2.89 -3.91
C PRO A 99 20.82 2.87 -3.49
N ALA A 100 20.58 3.08 -2.19
CA ALA A 100 19.23 3.10 -1.64
C ALA A 100 18.41 4.24 -2.26
N LYS A 101 17.20 3.93 -2.71
CA LYS A 101 16.24 4.96 -3.12
C LYS A 101 15.94 5.89 -1.96
N ARG A 102 15.91 7.20 -2.22
CA ARG A 102 15.51 8.23 -1.27
C ARG A 102 14.33 9.00 -1.84
N VAL A 103 13.30 9.16 -1.03
CA VAL A 103 12.15 10.01 -1.36
C VAL A 103 12.04 11.10 -0.30
N PHE A 104 11.88 12.32 -0.76
CA PHE A 104 11.86 13.52 0.06
C PHE A 104 10.44 14.06 0.18
N TYR A 105 10.07 14.56 1.34
CA TYR A 105 8.76 15.16 1.60
C TYR A 105 8.92 16.49 2.32
N THR A 106 8.11 17.47 1.94
CA THR A 106 7.89 18.70 2.70
C THR A 106 6.84 18.47 3.79
N GLY A 107 6.69 19.45 4.70
CA GLY A 107 5.59 19.42 5.66
C GLY A 107 4.22 19.42 4.99
N ARG A 108 4.07 20.12 3.85
CA ARG A 108 2.81 20.14 3.07
C ARG A 108 2.51 18.78 2.45
N ASP A 109 3.50 18.08 1.88
CA ASP A 109 3.32 16.74 1.32
C ASP A 109 2.76 15.78 2.38
N LEU A 110 3.33 15.80 3.59
CA LEU A 110 2.90 14.97 4.72
C LEU A 110 1.50 15.35 5.21
N GLU A 111 1.18 16.64 5.24
CA GLU A 111 -0.14 17.11 5.67
C GLU A 111 -1.25 16.71 4.70
N HIS A 112 -0.98 16.76 3.39
CA HIS A 112 -1.87 16.22 2.36
C HIS A 112 -2.08 14.71 2.50
N THR A 113 -1.02 13.98 2.88
CA THR A 113 -1.11 12.54 3.17
C THR A 113 -2.01 12.27 4.38
N VAL A 114 -1.89 13.05 5.45
CA VAL A 114 -2.78 12.92 6.62
C VAL A 114 -4.24 13.18 6.23
N GLY A 115 -4.50 14.17 5.36
CA GLY A 115 -5.85 14.44 4.84
C GLY A 115 -6.42 13.27 4.04
N PHE A 116 -5.64 12.71 3.13
CA PHE A 116 -6.01 11.52 2.36
C PHE A 116 -6.27 10.30 3.27
N PHE A 117 -5.37 10.05 4.25
CA PHE A 117 -5.57 8.96 5.20
C PHE A 117 -6.85 9.15 6.02
N ALA A 118 -7.13 10.36 6.49
CA ALA A 118 -8.37 10.64 7.21
C ALA A 118 -9.60 10.34 6.35
N ALA A 119 -9.60 10.72 5.08
CA ALA A 119 -10.68 10.41 4.14
C ALA A 119 -10.86 8.88 3.96
N GLY A 120 -9.78 8.13 3.73
CA GLY A 120 -9.86 6.67 3.58
C GLY A 120 -10.26 5.97 4.88
N ILE A 121 -9.71 6.38 6.01
CA ILE A 121 -10.01 5.81 7.32
C ILE A 121 -11.47 6.08 7.73
N SER A 122 -12.05 7.21 7.34
CA SER A 122 -13.46 7.53 7.64
C SER A 122 -14.48 6.60 6.99
N GLU A 123 -14.05 5.77 6.01
CA GLU A 123 -14.90 4.70 5.46
C GLU A 123 -15.18 3.58 6.50
N LEU A 124 -14.34 3.40 7.50
CA LEU A 124 -14.47 2.32 8.50
C LEU A 124 -14.38 2.79 9.95
N VAL A 125 -14.02 4.04 10.23
CA VAL A 125 -13.82 4.59 11.58
C VAL A 125 -14.70 5.80 11.79
N SER A 126 -15.35 5.85 12.94
CA SER A 126 -16.19 6.96 13.40
C SER A 126 -15.59 7.63 14.65
N SER A 127 -16.09 8.82 14.98
CA SER A 127 -15.72 9.49 16.24
C SER A 127 -15.99 8.60 17.45
N GLY A 128 -15.04 8.53 18.37
CA GLY A 128 -15.11 7.70 19.58
C GLY A 128 -14.56 6.26 19.40
N ASP A 129 -14.35 5.78 18.18
CA ASP A 129 -13.73 4.47 17.95
C ASP A 129 -12.29 4.41 18.51
N ALA A 130 -11.88 3.22 18.94
CA ALA A 130 -10.48 2.89 19.20
C ALA A 130 -9.93 2.07 18.04
N VAL A 131 -8.75 2.46 17.51
CA VAL A 131 -8.16 1.89 16.31
C VAL A 131 -6.76 1.36 16.59
N LEU A 132 -6.54 0.06 16.46
CA LEU A 132 -5.21 -0.53 16.56
C LEU A 132 -4.38 -0.18 15.32
N VAL A 133 -3.23 0.49 15.52
CA VAL A 133 -2.32 0.89 14.44
C VAL A 133 -1.07 0.01 14.45
N ALA A 134 -1.07 -1.02 13.61
CA ALA A 134 0.03 -1.98 13.45
C ALA A 134 0.87 -1.63 12.22
N MET A 135 1.42 -0.41 12.22
CA MET A 135 2.27 0.16 11.16
C MET A 135 3.61 0.65 11.72
N PRO A 136 4.66 0.81 10.88
CA PRO A 136 5.96 1.25 11.34
C PRO A 136 5.93 2.67 11.95
N PHE A 137 6.43 2.80 13.18
CA PHE A 137 6.70 4.07 13.86
C PHE A 137 8.20 4.37 13.74
N SER A 138 8.62 4.93 12.61
CA SER A 138 10.04 5.15 12.27
C SER A 138 10.50 6.58 12.54
N GLY A 139 10.25 7.09 13.74
CA GLY A 139 10.57 8.48 14.15
C GLY A 139 9.51 9.51 13.72
N PRO A 140 9.77 10.82 13.96
CA PRO A 140 8.83 11.89 13.66
C PRO A 140 8.32 11.86 12.22
N ASP A 141 7.01 12.07 12.05
CA ASP A 141 6.32 11.99 10.76
C ASP A 141 6.45 10.61 10.06
N GLY A 142 6.65 9.52 10.83
CA GLY A 142 6.60 8.14 10.35
C GLY A 142 5.19 7.71 9.93
N LEU A 143 5.08 6.63 9.15
CA LEU A 143 3.79 6.18 8.62
C LEU A 143 2.75 5.95 9.72
N GLY A 144 3.13 5.26 10.81
CA GLY A 144 2.24 5.03 11.94
C GLY A 144 1.79 6.32 12.62
N GLU A 145 2.70 7.32 12.75
CA GLU A 145 2.37 8.61 13.33
C GLU A 145 1.42 9.43 12.44
N LEU A 146 1.63 9.43 11.12
CA LEU A 146 0.72 10.09 10.17
C LEU A 146 -0.68 9.47 10.20
N ILE A 147 -0.78 8.15 10.34
CA ILE A 147 -2.05 7.45 10.52
C ILE A 147 -2.71 7.84 11.85
N CYS A 148 -1.96 7.89 12.95
CA CYS A 148 -2.49 8.35 14.24
C CYS A 148 -3.05 9.78 14.16
N ARG A 149 -2.35 10.68 13.45
CA ARG A 149 -2.84 12.05 13.19
C ARG A 149 -4.13 12.05 12.38
N ALA A 150 -4.23 11.18 11.37
CA ALA A 150 -5.44 11.04 10.58
C ALA A 150 -6.64 10.53 11.40
N ILE A 151 -6.41 9.52 12.27
CA ILE A 151 -7.41 9.01 13.20
C ILE A 151 -7.89 10.10 14.17
N ALA A 152 -6.97 10.88 14.72
CA ALA A 152 -7.30 11.98 15.63
C ALA A 152 -8.18 13.05 14.96
N ARG A 153 -8.00 13.33 13.64
CA ARG A 153 -8.88 14.25 12.89
C ARG A 153 -10.32 13.77 12.79
N LEU A 154 -10.54 12.47 12.89
CA LEU A 154 -11.89 11.87 12.90
C LEU A 154 -12.54 11.86 14.28
N GLY A 155 -11.86 12.37 15.32
CA GLY A 155 -12.31 12.29 16.70
C GLY A 155 -12.24 10.86 17.27
N ALA A 156 -11.46 9.98 16.65
CA ALA A 156 -11.20 8.62 17.10
C ALA A 156 -9.86 8.53 17.86
N ARG A 157 -9.67 7.44 18.59
CA ARG A 157 -8.47 7.21 19.41
C ARG A 157 -7.57 6.16 18.74
N ALA A 158 -6.35 6.55 18.40
CA ALA A 158 -5.34 5.61 17.94
C ALA A 158 -4.75 4.81 19.12
N VAL A 159 -4.52 3.52 18.89
CA VAL A 159 -3.82 2.59 19.79
C VAL A 159 -2.56 2.14 19.06
N PRO A 160 -1.41 2.83 19.23
CA PRO A 160 -0.17 2.47 18.55
C PRO A 160 0.35 1.12 19.02
N ALA A 161 0.57 0.20 18.07
CA ALA A 161 1.16 -1.10 18.33
C ALA A 161 2.53 -1.24 17.65
N GLY A 162 2.66 -0.74 16.41
CA GLY A 162 3.86 -0.96 15.61
C GLY A 162 3.84 -2.27 14.85
N VAL A 163 5.00 -2.67 14.35
CA VAL A 163 5.21 -3.94 13.62
C VAL A 163 6.13 -4.86 14.40
N SER A 164 6.06 -6.16 14.13
CA SER A 164 6.88 -7.17 14.80
C SER A 164 6.75 -7.17 16.33
N VAL A 165 5.52 -6.97 16.80
CA VAL A 165 5.18 -7.01 18.23
C VAL A 165 4.77 -8.42 18.60
N PRO A 166 5.26 -8.97 19.74
CA PRO A 166 4.86 -10.30 20.20
C PRO A 166 3.34 -10.44 20.35
N LEU A 167 2.80 -11.61 19.96
CA LEU A 167 1.36 -11.88 20.02
C LEU A 167 0.78 -11.70 21.43
N GLY A 168 1.54 -12.09 22.47
CA GLY A 168 1.13 -11.88 23.87
C GLY A 168 0.96 -10.41 24.23
N ALA A 169 1.90 -9.56 23.80
CA ALA A 169 1.82 -8.10 24.04
C ALA A 169 0.67 -7.47 23.26
N LEU A 170 0.42 -7.91 22.01
CA LEU A 170 -0.75 -7.47 21.23
C LEU A 170 -2.05 -7.93 21.89
N ASP A 171 -2.09 -9.13 22.43
CA ASP A 171 -3.24 -9.69 23.12
C ASP A 171 -3.62 -8.89 24.38
N GLU A 172 -2.62 -8.58 25.23
CA GLU A 172 -2.82 -7.71 26.39
C GLU A 172 -3.29 -6.30 25.99
N LEU A 173 -2.72 -5.77 24.89
CA LEU A 173 -3.14 -4.47 24.35
C LEU A 173 -4.58 -4.51 23.87
N LEU A 174 -5.01 -5.58 23.16
CA LEU A 174 -6.39 -5.76 22.71
C LEU A 174 -7.38 -5.87 23.88
N ASP A 175 -7.05 -6.61 24.93
CA ASP A 175 -7.90 -6.78 26.10
C ASP A 175 -8.05 -5.47 26.90
N ARG A 176 -6.99 -4.67 26.98
CA ARG A 176 -6.99 -3.38 27.67
C ARG A 176 -7.71 -2.29 26.89
N GLU A 177 -7.40 -2.16 25.59
CA GLU A 177 -7.84 -1.03 24.77
C GLU A 177 -9.13 -1.30 23.98
N ARG A 178 -9.47 -2.58 23.75
CA ARG A 178 -10.65 -3.07 23.03
C ARG A 178 -10.91 -2.32 21.71
N PRO A 179 -9.91 -2.25 20.80
CA PRO A 179 -10.07 -1.54 19.54
C PRO A 179 -11.10 -2.23 18.66
N SER A 180 -12.05 -1.44 18.10
CA SER A 180 -13.06 -1.94 17.15
C SER A 180 -12.54 -2.00 15.70
N ALA A 181 -11.44 -1.30 15.41
CA ALA A 181 -10.85 -1.25 14.08
C ALA A 181 -9.33 -1.51 14.11
N TYR A 182 -8.83 -1.97 12.96
CA TYR A 182 -7.41 -2.25 12.73
C TYR A 182 -6.92 -1.52 11.49
N ILE A 183 -5.70 -1.00 11.55
CA ILE A 183 -4.96 -0.49 10.39
C ILE A 183 -3.55 -1.09 10.41
N GLY A 184 -3.23 -1.90 9.40
CA GLY A 184 -1.94 -2.59 9.33
C GLY A 184 -1.82 -3.55 8.15
N MET A 185 -0.82 -4.44 8.20
CA MET A 185 -0.62 -5.46 7.19
C MET A 185 -1.59 -6.64 7.39
N SER A 186 -1.94 -7.32 6.29
CA SER A 186 -2.94 -8.39 6.28
C SER A 186 -2.48 -9.65 7.04
N VAL A 187 -1.27 -10.16 6.77
CA VAL A 187 -0.79 -11.40 7.42
C VAL A 187 -0.61 -11.24 8.93
N PRO A 188 0.00 -10.18 9.48
CA PRO A 188 0.04 -9.97 10.92
C PRO A 188 -1.35 -9.90 11.58
N LEU A 189 -2.34 -9.33 10.89
CA LEU A 189 -3.73 -9.35 11.38
C LEU A 189 -4.27 -10.79 11.45
N LEU A 190 -4.13 -11.55 10.36
CA LEU A 190 -4.60 -12.94 10.31
C LEU A 190 -3.93 -13.79 11.41
N SER A 191 -2.62 -13.65 11.58
CA SER A 191 -1.86 -14.32 12.63
C SER A 191 -2.40 -14.02 14.03
N LEU A 192 -2.65 -12.74 14.31
CA LEU A 192 -3.22 -12.30 15.59
C LEU A 192 -4.62 -12.86 15.82
N LEU A 193 -5.51 -12.80 14.81
CA LEU A 193 -6.87 -13.32 14.92
C LEU A 193 -6.88 -14.82 15.18
N ARG A 194 -6.11 -15.61 14.42
CA ARG A 194 -6.02 -17.06 14.57
C ARG A 194 -5.42 -17.46 15.91
N TRP A 195 -4.37 -16.76 16.34
CA TRP A 195 -3.75 -17.05 17.64
C TRP A 195 -4.72 -16.75 18.81
N ARG A 196 -5.44 -15.63 18.79
CA ARG A 196 -6.45 -15.33 19.82
C ARG A 196 -7.54 -16.38 19.87
N LEU A 197 -8.04 -16.81 18.71
CA LEU A 197 -9.06 -17.86 18.64
C LEU A 197 -8.53 -19.20 19.17
N SER A 198 -7.29 -19.57 18.85
CA SER A 198 -6.67 -20.81 19.38
C SER A 198 -6.53 -20.77 20.91
N CYS A 199 -6.41 -19.57 21.49
CA CYS A 199 -6.40 -19.36 22.94
C CYS A 199 -7.80 -19.23 23.55
N GLY A 200 -8.87 -19.37 22.78
CA GLY A 200 -10.27 -19.20 23.24
C GLY A 200 -10.62 -17.76 23.60
N ARG A 201 -9.91 -16.76 23.07
CA ARG A 201 -10.08 -15.35 23.40
C ARG A 201 -11.03 -14.65 22.43
N ARG A 202 -11.71 -13.62 22.94
CA ARG A 202 -12.67 -12.80 22.15
C ARG A 202 -11.92 -11.92 21.15
N LEU A 203 -12.46 -11.82 19.92
CA LEU A 203 -12.06 -10.80 18.95
C LEU A 203 -12.81 -9.50 19.24
N TYR A 204 -12.09 -8.37 19.28
CA TYR A 204 -12.66 -7.02 19.44
C TYR A 204 -12.66 -6.25 18.12
N ILE A 205 -11.72 -6.59 17.22
CA ILE A 205 -11.58 -5.98 15.90
C ILE A 205 -12.76 -6.44 15.05
N GLU A 206 -13.54 -5.49 14.56
CA GLU A 206 -14.71 -5.73 13.70
C GLU A 206 -14.47 -5.25 12.26
N ARG A 207 -13.55 -4.31 12.06
CA ARG A 207 -13.29 -3.65 10.78
C ARG A 207 -11.78 -3.51 10.60
N ALA A 208 -11.30 -3.67 9.36
CA ALA A 208 -9.87 -3.54 9.10
C ALA A 208 -9.56 -2.88 7.76
N LEU A 209 -8.65 -1.90 7.80
CA LEU A 209 -7.96 -1.37 6.64
C LEU A 209 -6.60 -2.06 6.55
N VAL A 210 -6.34 -2.70 5.40
CA VAL A 210 -5.10 -3.44 5.18
C VAL A 210 -4.22 -2.73 4.14
N SER A 211 -2.95 -2.53 4.49
CA SER A 211 -1.99 -1.80 3.67
C SER A 211 -0.55 -2.13 4.06
N GLY A 212 0.43 -1.59 3.33
CA GLY A 212 1.86 -1.67 3.64
C GLY A 212 2.58 -2.88 3.06
N ASP A 213 1.87 -3.96 2.76
CA ASP A 213 2.33 -5.12 2.01
C ASP A 213 1.22 -5.61 1.08
N ALA A 214 1.51 -6.64 0.28
CA ALA A 214 0.49 -7.32 -0.52
C ALA A 214 -0.68 -7.79 0.36
N CYS A 215 -1.86 -7.85 -0.25
CA CYS A 215 -3.04 -8.42 0.38
C CYS A 215 -3.51 -9.63 -0.44
N PRO A 216 -2.86 -10.81 -0.30
CA PRO A 216 -3.18 -11.99 -1.07
C PRO A 216 -4.64 -12.40 -0.87
N GLU A 217 -5.30 -12.82 -1.94
CA GLU A 217 -6.75 -13.10 -1.92
C GLU A 217 -7.14 -14.14 -0.86
N GLY A 218 -6.33 -15.19 -0.70
CA GLY A 218 -6.55 -16.22 0.33
C GLY A 218 -6.50 -15.65 1.73
N VAL A 219 -5.52 -14.77 2.02
CA VAL A 219 -5.39 -14.09 3.32
C VAL A 219 -6.58 -13.17 3.58
N CYS A 220 -6.99 -12.39 2.59
CA CYS A 220 -8.15 -11.50 2.71
C CYS A 220 -9.43 -12.28 3.03
N ARG A 221 -9.70 -13.37 2.32
CA ARG A 221 -10.87 -14.24 2.56
C ARG A 221 -10.90 -14.81 3.98
N GLU A 222 -9.78 -15.28 4.47
CA GLU A 222 -9.68 -15.81 5.84
C GLU A 222 -9.96 -14.73 6.89
N ILE A 223 -9.39 -13.53 6.74
CA ILE A 223 -9.66 -12.43 7.65
C ILE A 223 -11.15 -12.04 7.59
N GLU A 224 -11.73 -11.89 6.41
CA GLU A 224 -13.14 -11.54 6.22
C GLU A 224 -14.07 -12.60 6.84
N ALA A 225 -13.73 -13.89 6.71
CA ALA A 225 -14.47 -14.97 7.34
C ALA A 225 -14.42 -14.90 8.88
N LEU A 226 -13.24 -14.59 9.46
CA LEU A 226 -13.06 -14.48 10.90
C LEU A 226 -13.74 -13.23 11.49
N LEU A 227 -13.72 -12.11 10.77
CA LEU A 227 -14.32 -10.85 11.21
C LEU A 227 -15.83 -10.75 10.91
N GLY A 228 -16.34 -11.53 9.94
CA GLY A 228 -17.72 -11.43 9.45
C GLY A 228 -17.99 -10.16 8.64
N THR A 229 -16.95 -9.47 8.14
CA THR A 229 -17.06 -8.21 7.38
C THR A 229 -16.02 -8.14 6.27
N ARG A 230 -16.26 -7.23 5.30
CA ARG A 230 -15.30 -6.97 4.20
C ARG A 230 -14.12 -6.11 4.67
N LEU A 231 -12.95 -6.38 4.12
CA LEU A 231 -11.75 -5.56 4.33
C LEU A 231 -11.80 -4.27 3.51
N PHE A 232 -11.03 -3.28 3.96
CA PHE A 232 -10.75 -2.04 3.24
C PHE A 232 -9.28 -2.03 2.78
N PRO A 233 -8.95 -2.62 1.62
CA PRO A 233 -7.62 -2.47 1.04
C PRO A 233 -7.28 -1.01 0.75
N HIS A 234 -6.03 -0.66 1.00
CA HIS A 234 -5.42 0.62 0.68
C HIS A 234 -4.10 0.38 -0.03
N TYR A 235 -3.88 1.08 -1.13
CA TYR A 235 -2.63 1.04 -1.88
C TYR A 235 -1.87 2.36 -1.75
N GLY A 236 -0.56 2.25 -1.52
CA GLY A 236 0.33 3.39 -1.48
C GLY A 236 1.80 2.99 -1.44
N SER A 237 2.63 3.82 -2.00
CA SER A 237 4.08 3.69 -1.96
C SER A 237 4.74 4.99 -1.50
N ARG A 238 6.02 4.93 -1.20
CA ARG A 238 6.81 6.12 -0.85
C ARG A 238 6.78 7.15 -1.98
N GLU A 239 6.86 6.69 -3.20
CA GLU A 239 6.95 7.50 -4.43
C GLU A 239 5.67 8.29 -4.72
N MET A 240 4.53 7.92 -4.12
CA MET A 240 3.25 8.63 -4.23
C MET A 240 2.82 9.27 -2.89
N CYS A 241 3.77 9.67 -2.09
CA CYS A 241 3.55 10.26 -0.77
C CYS A 241 2.69 9.36 0.14
N LEU A 242 3.01 8.05 0.20
CA LEU A 242 2.45 7.02 1.07
C LEU A 242 0.97 6.65 0.80
N GLY A 243 0.24 7.43 -0.01
CA GLY A 243 -1.18 7.18 -0.24
C GLY A 243 -1.60 7.41 -1.69
N GLY A 244 -2.07 6.36 -2.37
CA GLY A 244 -2.47 6.38 -3.78
C GLY A 244 -3.92 6.01 -4.06
N ALA A 245 -4.45 4.99 -3.38
CA ALA A 245 -5.82 4.55 -3.60
C ALA A 245 -6.42 3.89 -2.35
N VAL A 246 -7.73 3.98 -2.18
CA VAL A 246 -8.47 3.48 -1.01
C VAL A 246 -9.83 2.90 -1.41
N THR A 247 -10.22 1.83 -0.72
CA THR A 247 -11.52 1.19 -0.91
C THR A 247 -12.64 2.01 -0.29
N CYS A 248 -13.78 2.11 -0.98
CA CYS A 248 -15.03 2.69 -0.48
C CYS A 248 -15.98 1.61 0.05
N GLN A 249 -17.15 2.01 0.58
CA GLN A 249 -18.18 1.09 1.10
C GLN A 249 -18.73 0.08 0.08
N ALA A 250 -18.53 0.27 -1.22
CA ALA A 250 -18.95 -0.72 -2.21
C ALA A 250 -18.00 -1.93 -2.29
N HIS A 251 -16.77 -1.81 -1.79
CA HIS A 251 -15.72 -2.83 -1.84
C HIS A 251 -15.43 -3.38 -3.25
N GLU A 252 -15.60 -2.53 -4.26
CA GLU A 252 -15.30 -2.85 -5.66
C GLU A 252 -14.06 -2.09 -6.15
N GLY A 253 -12.89 -2.54 -5.68
CA GLY A 253 -11.61 -1.92 -5.98
C GLY A 253 -11.29 -0.71 -5.10
N MET A 254 -10.22 0.00 -5.47
CA MET A 254 -9.69 1.14 -4.73
C MET A 254 -9.75 2.40 -5.58
N HIS A 255 -10.43 3.44 -5.10
CA HIS A 255 -10.48 4.75 -5.73
C HIS A 255 -9.14 5.47 -5.64
N ILE A 256 -8.64 5.96 -6.77
CA ILE A 256 -7.36 6.66 -6.88
C ILE A 256 -7.50 8.08 -6.35
N ARG A 257 -6.46 8.56 -5.67
CA ARG A 257 -6.28 9.95 -5.25
C ARG A 257 -5.94 10.84 -6.44
N GLU A 258 -6.90 11.04 -7.36
CA GLU A 258 -6.67 11.64 -8.66
C GLU A 258 -6.40 13.15 -8.65
N ASN A 259 -6.65 13.86 -7.56
CA ASN A 259 -6.15 15.22 -7.39
C ASN A 259 -4.63 15.29 -7.15
N HIS A 260 -3.98 14.17 -6.85
CA HIS A 260 -2.55 14.09 -6.56
C HIS A 260 -1.79 13.20 -7.55
N ILE A 261 -2.45 12.25 -8.20
CA ILE A 261 -1.83 11.22 -9.03
C ILE A 261 -2.57 11.11 -10.35
N ILE A 262 -1.83 11.14 -11.47
CA ILE A 262 -2.27 10.54 -12.73
C ILE A 262 -1.73 9.12 -12.74
N ALA A 263 -2.60 8.14 -12.95
CA ALA A 263 -2.24 6.73 -13.08
C ALA A 263 -2.41 6.28 -14.53
N GLU A 264 -1.48 5.49 -15.01
CA GLU A 264 -1.53 4.77 -16.28
C GLU A 264 -1.34 3.27 -16.00
N ILE A 265 -2.01 2.41 -16.77
CA ILE A 265 -1.74 0.97 -16.77
C ILE A 265 -1.05 0.66 -18.09
N ILE A 266 0.20 0.20 -18.03
CA ILE A 266 1.09 0.09 -19.18
C ILE A 266 1.36 -1.38 -19.52
N GLY A 267 1.22 -1.70 -20.81
CA GLY A 267 1.56 -3.01 -21.34
C GLY A 267 3.07 -3.23 -21.52
N PRO A 268 3.48 -4.45 -21.91
CA PRO A 268 4.88 -4.78 -22.13
C PRO A 268 5.54 -3.96 -23.24
N ASP A 269 4.75 -3.43 -24.17
CA ASP A 269 5.18 -2.57 -25.28
C ASP A 269 5.35 -1.09 -24.87
N GLY A 270 5.09 -0.76 -23.61
CA GLY A 270 5.18 0.60 -23.08
C GLY A 270 3.97 1.49 -23.39
N ARG A 271 2.87 0.93 -23.90
CA ARG A 271 1.64 1.67 -24.24
C ARG A 271 0.57 1.50 -23.17
N PRO A 272 -0.30 2.52 -22.99
CA PRO A 272 -1.46 2.40 -22.12
C PRO A 272 -2.39 1.26 -22.57
N LEU A 273 -2.87 0.48 -21.60
CA LEU A 273 -3.82 -0.61 -21.82
C LEU A 273 -5.26 -0.14 -21.62
N PRO A 274 -6.24 -0.77 -22.32
CA PRO A 274 -7.66 -0.56 -22.07
C PRO A 274 -8.06 -0.90 -20.63
N GLU A 275 -9.18 -0.33 -20.16
CA GLU A 275 -9.77 -0.71 -18.88
C GLU A 275 -10.08 -2.21 -18.83
N GLY A 276 -9.83 -2.84 -17.68
CA GLY A 276 -9.98 -4.28 -17.46
C GLY A 276 -8.73 -5.10 -17.73
N GLU A 277 -7.78 -4.61 -18.52
CA GLU A 277 -6.53 -5.30 -18.79
C GLU A 277 -5.46 -5.03 -17.72
N THR A 278 -4.73 -6.08 -17.34
CA THR A 278 -3.68 -6.01 -16.32
C THR A 278 -2.35 -5.61 -16.94
N GLY A 279 -1.72 -4.59 -16.37
CA GLY A 279 -0.40 -4.12 -16.75
C GLY A 279 0.34 -3.47 -15.58
N GLU A 280 1.49 -2.89 -15.86
CA GLU A 280 2.26 -2.16 -14.84
C GLU A 280 1.61 -0.83 -14.53
N LEU A 281 1.44 -0.54 -13.23
CA LEU A 281 1.02 0.77 -12.76
C LEU A 281 2.17 1.76 -12.91
N VAL A 282 1.93 2.81 -13.67
CA VAL A 282 2.82 3.96 -13.83
C VAL A 282 2.11 5.18 -13.24
N ILE A 283 2.84 6.00 -12.50
CA ILE A 283 2.27 7.17 -11.82
C ILE A 283 2.98 8.46 -12.18
N THR A 284 2.21 9.54 -12.28
CA THR A 284 2.71 10.91 -12.27
C THR A 284 2.15 11.63 -11.04
N THR A 285 3.01 12.14 -10.15
CA THR A 285 2.59 12.86 -8.95
C THR A 285 2.49 14.36 -9.25
N LEU A 286 1.33 14.95 -8.98
CA LEU A 286 1.02 16.33 -9.38
C LEU A 286 1.27 17.36 -8.29
N ASP A 287 0.97 17.03 -7.04
CA ASP A 287 1.02 17.96 -5.90
C ASP A 287 2.07 17.56 -4.86
N MET A 288 3.08 16.82 -5.27
CA MET A 288 4.24 16.52 -4.44
C MET A 288 5.26 17.65 -4.58
N GLN A 289 5.47 18.42 -3.50
CA GLN A 289 6.32 19.61 -3.54
C GLN A 289 7.81 19.26 -3.56
N ALA A 290 8.20 18.28 -2.71
CA ALA A 290 9.61 17.97 -2.55
C ALA A 290 10.19 17.26 -3.77
N MET A 291 9.56 16.20 -4.23
CA MET A 291 10.12 15.30 -5.22
C MET A 291 9.02 14.71 -6.12
N PRO A 292 8.43 15.52 -7.00
CA PRO A 292 7.44 15.03 -7.95
C PRO A 292 8.07 14.04 -8.93
N LEU A 293 7.29 13.06 -9.36
CA LEU A 293 7.72 12.06 -10.33
C LEU A 293 6.78 12.08 -11.53
N ILE A 294 7.35 12.06 -12.74
CA ILE A 294 6.61 12.00 -14.00
C ILE A 294 6.81 10.62 -14.62
N ARG A 295 5.69 9.93 -14.89
CA ARG A 295 5.63 8.58 -15.47
C ARG A 295 6.56 7.58 -14.77
N TYR A 296 6.49 7.54 -13.43
CA TYR A 296 7.31 6.63 -12.64
C TYR A 296 6.79 5.19 -12.71
N ARG A 297 7.65 4.26 -13.14
CA ARG A 297 7.39 2.82 -13.17
C ARG A 297 7.44 2.25 -11.77
N THR A 298 6.31 1.79 -11.24
CA THR A 298 6.23 1.30 -9.85
C THR A 298 6.75 -0.13 -9.70
N GLY A 299 6.69 -0.94 -10.78
CA GLY A 299 6.89 -2.38 -10.74
C GLY A 299 5.72 -3.15 -10.13
N ASP A 300 4.59 -2.49 -9.87
CA ASP A 300 3.37 -3.09 -9.36
C ASP A 300 2.40 -3.35 -10.53
N LEU A 301 1.74 -4.50 -10.54
CA LEU A 301 0.74 -4.88 -11.53
C LEU A 301 -0.66 -4.69 -10.99
N THR A 302 -1.50 -4.07 -11.79
CA THR A 302 -2.93 -3.90 -11.52
C THR A 302 -3.69 -3.63 -12.82
N ARG A 303 -4.98 -3.27 -12.72
CA ARG A 303 -5.82 -2.85 -13.85
C ARG A 303 -6.78 -1.77 -13.42
N PHE A 304 -7.20 -0.91 -14.33
CA PHE A 304 -8.38 -0.09 -14.10
C PHE A 304 -9.63 -0.96 -14.11
N LEU A 305 -10.53 -0.72 -13.16
CA LEU A 305 -11.82 -1.39 -13.15
C LEU A 305 -12.80 -0.64 -14.07
N PRO A 306 -13.46 -1.34 -15.00
CA PRO A 306 -14.38 -0.71 -15.92
C PRO A 306 -15.67 -0.29 -15.24
N GLY A 307 -16.34 0.68 -15.85
CA GLY A 307 -17.65 1.15 -15.44
C GLY A 307 -17.69 1.93 -14.12
N PRO A 308 -18.87 2.48 -13.78
CA PRO A 308 -19.06 3.28 -12.57
C PRO A 308 -18.99 2.41 -11.30
N CYS A 309 -18.50 3.00 -10.20
CA CYS A 309 -18.60 2.35 -8.89
C CYS A 309 -20.04 2.44 -8.35
N PRO A 310 -20.57 1.36 -7.71
CA PRO A 310 -21.86 1.42 -7.04
C PRO A 310 -21.95 2.49 -5.94
N CYS A 311 -20.82 2.93 -5.39
CA CYS A 311 -20.78 4.05 -4.44
C CYS A 311 -21.20 5.40 -5.06
N GLY A 312 -21.26 5.50 -6.39
CA GLY A 312 -21.57 6.71 -7.13
C GLY A 312 -20.39 7.68 -7.31
N GLY A 313 -19.20 7.33 -6.83
CA GLY A 313 -17.97 8.11 -7.03
C GLY A 313 -17.48 8.08 -8.47
N ILE A 314 -16.82 9.18 -8.88
CA ILE A 314 -16.34 9.40 -10.25
C ILE A 314 -14.84 9.15 -10.42
N THR A 315 -14.09 9.09 -9.30
CA THR A 315 -12.66 8.80 -9.37
C THR A 315 -12.41 7.39 -9.88
N ARG A 316 -11.38 7.22 -10.71
CA ARG A 316 -11.02 5.92 -11.29
C ARG A 316 -10.66 4.93 -10.18
N ARG A 317 -10.90 3.65 -10.46
CA ARG A 317 -10.60 2.57 -9.52
C ARG A 317 -9.56 1.63 -10.11
N ILE A 318 -8.70 1.16 -9.23
CA ILE A 318 -7.80 0.04 -9.54
C ILE A 318 -8.25 -1.24 -8.82
N GLY A 319 -7.96 -2.36 -9.45
CA GLY A 319 -8.14 -3.69 -8.87
C GLY A 319 -7.06 -4.01 -7.81
N PRO A 320 -6.98 -5.28 -7.38
CA PRO A 320 -5.89 -5.74 -6.53
C PRO A 320 -4.53 -5.40 -7.14
N VAL A 321 -3.60 -4.99 -6.28
CA VAL A 321 -2.23 -4.64 -6.69
C VAL A 321 -1.29 -5.74 -6.22
N ARG A 322 -0.43 -6.24 -7.13
CA ARG A 322 0.59 -7.25 -6.83
C ARG A 322 1.96 -6.83 -7.37
N ARG A 323 3.02 -7.31 -6.74
CA ARG A 323 4.38 -7.16 -7.29
C ARG A 323 4.60 -8.15 -8.43
N ALA A 324 5.17 -7.67 -9.53
CA ALA A 324 5.50 -8.53 -10.67
C ALA A 324 6.50 -9.65 -10.34
N ASP A 325 7.37 -9.41 -9.35
CA ASP A 325 8.52 -10.24 -8.97
C ASP A 325 8.38 -10.91 -7.60
N ASN A 326 7.16 -11.04 -7.06
CA ASN A 326 6.96 -11.62 -5.72
C ASN A 326 6.10 -12.91 -5.75
N PRO A 327 6.70 -14.09 -5.93
CA PRO A 327 5.98 -15.37 -5.90
C PRO A 327 5.41 -15.72 -4.51
N MET A 328 5.81 -15.00 -3.46
CA MET A 328 5.29 -15.20 -2.10
C MET A 328 3.78 -14.95 -2.00
N GLU A 329 3.23 -14.06 -2.81
CA GLU A 329 1.78 -13.74 -2.79
C GLU A 329 0.91 -14.92 -3.21
N GLU A 330 1.37 -15.70 -4.20
CA GLU A 330 0.66 -16.92 -4.63
C GLU A 330 0.72 -17.98 -3.55
N LEU A 331 1.91 -18.16 -2.97
CA LEU A 331 2.11 -19.11 -1.87
C LEU A 331 1.27 -18.73 -0.63
N ASP A 332 1.23 -17.44 -0.27
CA ASP A 332 0.37 -16.92 0.80
C ASP A 332 -1.11 -17.20 0.53
N SER A 333 -1.57 -17.02 -0.72
CA SER A 333 -2.97 -17.24 -1.11
C SER A 333 -3.43 -18.68 -0.94
N VAL A 334 -2.54 -19.65 -1.03
CA VAL A 334 -2.88 -21.06 -0.87
C VAL A 334 -2.62 -21.60 0.53
N LEU A 335 -1.48 -21.23 1.13
CA LEU A 335 -1.10 -21.76 2.44
C LEU A 335 -1.96 -21.22 3.57
N PHE A 336 -2.32 -19.94 3.56
CA PHE A 336 -3.20 -19.37 4.59
C PHE A 336 -4.65 -19.88 4.55
N ARG A 337 -5.01 -20.73 3.60
CA ARG A 337 -6.28 -21.52 3.63
C ARG A 337 -6.19 -22.75 4.54
N LEU A 338 -4.99 -23.12 4.96
CA LEU A 338 -4.80 -24.27 5.86
C LEU A 338 -5.21 -23.90 7.28
N ASP A 339 -6.07 -24.73 7.85
CA ASP A 339 -6.49 -24.61 9.23
C ASP A 339 -5.28 -24.75 10.18
N GLY A 340 -5.28 -23.94 11.21
CA GLY A 340 -4.21 -23.97 12.22
C GLY A 340 -2.90 -23.32 11.79
N LEU A 341 -2.72 -22.85 10.56
CA LEU A 341 -1.55 -22.08 10.16
C LEU A 341 -1.65 -20.65 10.70
N ILE A 342 -0.71 -20.25 11.54
CA ILE A 342 -0.64 -18.88 12.08
C ILE A 342 0.25 -18.00 11.21
N ASP A 343 1.47 -18.47 10.89
CA ASP A 343 2.39 -17.78 10.00
C ASP A 343 3.44 -18.78 9.47
N TYR A 344 4.24 -18.36 8.48
CA TYR A 344 5.35 -19.15 7.96
C TYR A 344 6.40 -18.26 7.28
N ARG A 345 7.60 -18.79 7.13
CA ARG A 345 8.61 -18.28 6.21
C ARG A 345 8.92 -19.32 5.16
N ALA A 346 9.31 -18.84 3.98
CA ALA A 346 9.73 -19.68 2.86
C ALA A 346 11.16 -19.33 2.47
N GLU A 347 11.99 -20.34 2.24
CA GLU A 347 13.39 -20.20 1.85
C GLU A 347 13.71 -21.13 0.67
N LEU A 348 14.29 -20.59 -0.39
CA LEU A 348 14.80 -21.38 -1.50
C LEU A 348 16.17 -21.95 -1.11
N THR A 349 16.29 -23.27 -1.14
CA THR A 349 17.51 -24.02 -0.83
C THR A 349 18.02 -24.72 -2.08
N GLY A 350 19.21 -25.33 -2.03
CA GLY A 350 19.74 -26.14 -3.14
C GLY A 350 18.88 -27.36 -3.49
N SER A 351 17.98 -27.81 -2.59
CA SER A 351 17.08 -28.97 -2.78
C SER A 351 15.65 -28.57 -3.13
N GLY A 352 15.31 -27.28 -3.19
CA GLY A 352 13.97 -26.76 -3.44
C GLY A 352 13.50 -25.82 -2.35
N LEU A 353 12.19 -25.52 -2.31
CA LEU A 353 11.61 -24.63 -1.34
C LEU A 353 11.48 -25.32 0.05
N ARG A 354 11.93 -24.64 1.09
CA ARG A 354 11.71 -25.01 2.49
C ARG A 354 10.70 -24.07 3.12
N ILE A 355 9.74 -24.65 3.86
CA ILE A 355 8.74 -23.89 4.62
C ILE A 355 8.92 -24.19 6.11
N ASP A 356 9.13 -23.14 6.91
CA ASP A 356 9.10 -23.21 8.37
C ASP A 356 7.85 -22.50 8.87
N ALA A 357 6.85 -23.26 9.28
CA ALA A 357 5.54 -22.79 9.68
C ALA A 357 5.39 -22.70 11.20
N VAL A 358 4.46 -21.87 11.63
CA VAL A 358 4.06 -21.70 13.03
C VAL A 358 2.57 -21.93 13.13
N GLY A 359 2.14 -22.79 14.05
CA GLY A 359 0.74 -23.15 14.26
C GLY A 359 0.55 -24.61 14.62
N SER A 360 -0.61 -25.16 14.26
CA SER A 360 -1.00 -26.57 14.48
C SER A 360 -1.21 -27.37 13.17
N VAL A 361 -0.89 -26.78 12.02
CA VAL A 361 -0.97 -27.44 10.71
C VAL A 361 0.02 -28.60 10.62
N SER A 362 -0.31 -29.67 9.87
CA SER A 362 0.62 -30.79 9.72
C SER A 362 1.70 -30.53 8.66
N PRO A 363 2.96 -30.97 8.87
CA PRO A 363 4.01 -30.87 7.84
C PRO A 363 3.63 -31.57 6.52
N ALA A 364 2.90 -32.69 6.58
CA ALA A 364 2.47 -33.43 5.41
C ALA A 364 1.46 -32.61 4.56
N GLU A 365 0.57 -31.88 5.21
CA GLU A 365 -0.38 -31.02 4.54
C GLU A 365 0.28 -29.79 3.88
N LEU A 366 1.26 -29.19 4.56
CA LEU A 366 2.09 -28.13 3.98
C LEU A 366 2.82 -28.62 2.73
N LEU A 367 3.46 -29.79 2.79
CA LEU A 367 4.15 -30.38 1.64
C LEU A 367 3.20 -30.70 0.49
N ARG A 368 2.00 -31.19 0.79
CA ARG A 368 0.99 -31.49 -0.23
C ARG A 368 0.54 -30.22 -0.97
N VAL A 369 0.29 -29.13 -0.24
CA VAL A 369 -0.23 -27.88 -0.82
C VAL A 369 0.90 -27.07 -1.48
N ALA A 370 2.05 -26.96 -0.85
CA ALA A 370 3.19 -26.19 -1.36
C ALA A 370 4.05 -26.98 -2.36
N GLY A 371 3.80 -28.27 -2.54
CA GLY A 371 4.55 -29.12 -3.48
C GLY A 371 4.49 -28.62 -4.92
N GLU A 372 3.35 -28.08 -5.35
CA GLU A 372 3.17 -27.45 -6.68
C GLU A 372 4.07 -26.21 -6.86
N TYR A 373 4.53 -25.59 -5.77
CA TYR A 373 5.45 -24.48 -5.74
C TYR A 373 6.91 -24.89 -5.49
N GLY A 374 7.21 -26.19 -5.63
CA GLY A 374 8.57 -26.74 -5.46
C GLY A 374 8.98 -26.94 -4.00
N CYS A 375 8.04 -27.02 -3.06
CA CYS A 375 8.35 -27.30 -1.66
C CYS A 375 8.83 -28.74 -1.46
N THR A 376 10.05 -28.89 -0.91
CA THR A 376 10.70 -30.18 -0.68
C THR A 376 10.82 -30.53 0.81
N SER A 377 10.65 -29.54 1.70
CA SER A 377 10.69 -29.75 3.14
C SER A 377 9.81 -28.77 3.90
N ALA A 378 9.17 -29.23 4.96
CA ALA A 378 8.37 -28.41 5.83
C ALA A 378 8.59 -28.77 7.30
N SER A 379 8.66 -27.75 8.16
CA SER A 379 8.68 -27.90 9.62
C SER A 379 7.55 -27.09 10.24
N VAL A 380 7.08 -27.48 11.42
CA VAL A 380 6.01 -26.77 12.14
C VAL A 380 6.42 -26.62 13.61
N SER A 381 6.26 -25.43 14.13
CA SER A 381 6.41 -25.11 15.55
C SER A 381 5.13 -24.51 16.12
N ALA A 382 4.89 -24.65 17.40
CA ALA A 382 3.76 -24.00 18.06
C ALA A 382 4.00 -22.48 18.19
N ALA A 383 2.93 -21.69 18.11
CA ALA A 383 2.99 -20.26 18.41
C ALA A 383 2.97 -20.04 19.93
N GLY A 384 4.00 -19.37 20.44
CA GLY A 384 4.03 -18.87 21.82
C GLY A 384 3.65 -17.38 21.90
N PRO A 385 3.43 -16.85 23.11
CA PRO A 385 3.10 -15.43 23.29
C PRO A 385 4.23 -14.49 22.86
N GLU A 386 5.47 -14.97 22.80
CA GLU A 386 6.67 -14.25 22.35
C GLU A 386 6.79 -14.18 20.82
N PHE A 387 5.96 -14.91 20.07
CA PHE A 387 6.01 -14.92 18.61
C PHE A 387 5.57 -13.56 18.04
N ALA A 388 6.41 -12.96 17.21
CA ALA A 388 6.21 -11.62 16.64
C ALA A 388 6.10 -11.61 15.10
N GLY A 389 5.85 -12.77 14.49
CA GLY A 389 5.77 -12.97 13.04
C GLY A 389 7.03 -13.60 12.44
N CYS A 390 6.87 -14.30 11.34
CA CYS A 390 7.96 -14.95 10.61
C CYS A 390 8.78 -13.94 9.76
N CYS A 391 8.21 -12.77 9.44
CA CYS A 391 8.84 -11.74 8.60
C CYS A 391 8.78 -10.38 9.31
N ALA A 392 9.93 -9.74 9.48
CA ALA A 392 10.03 -8.41 10.09
C ALA A 392 9.66 -7.25 9.12
N GLY A 393 9.29 -7.54 7.88
CA GLY A 393 8.98 -6.58 6.82
C GLY A 393 8.11 -7.19 5.74
N LYS A 394 8.24 -6.70 4.51
CA LYS A 394 7.50 -7.27 3.36
C LYS A 394 7.83 -8.75 3.19
N ARG A 395 6.79 -9.55 3.00
CA ARG A 395 6.91 -10.99 2.80
C ARG A 395 7.55 -11.33 1.46
N ARG A 396 8.52 -12.24 1.50
CA ARG A 396 9.23 -12.75 0.30
C ARG A 396 9.87 -14.09 0.59
N ILE A 397 10.10 -14.87 -0.45
CA ILE A 397 10.91 -16.08 -0.38
C ILE A 397 12.38 -15.65 -0.22
N THR A 398 13.04 -16.18 0.81
CA THR A 398 14.46 -15.91 1.09
C THR A 398 15.35 -16.97 0.43
N GLY A 399 16.67 -16.80 0.42
CA GLY A 399 17.62 -17.79 -0.09
C GLY A 399 17.71 -17.90 -1.62
N ALA A 400 16.83 -17.26 -2.40
CA ALA A 400 17.02 -17.19 -3.84
C ALA A 400 18.26 -16.35 -4.12
N ALA A 401 19.29 -16.96 -4.70
CA ALA A 401 20.36 -16.21 -5.31
C ALA A 401 19.70 -15.22 -6.30
N ALA A 402 20.08 -13.96 -6.22
CA ALA A 402 19.75 -13.03 -7.27
C ALA A 402 20.24 -13.64 -8.58
N ASN A 403 19.31 -14.17 -9.38
CA ASN A 403 19.64 -14.55 -10.74
C ASN A 403 19.92 -13.26 -11.51
N PRO A 404 20.98 -13.24 -12.31
CA PRO A 404 21.54 -12.05 -12.92
C PRO A 404 20.61 -11.30 -13.84
#